data_ca3a2afb85dedb625f0ad2c242e80dc5
#
_entry.id   ca3a2afb85dedb625f0ad2c242e80dc5
#
_cell.length_a   1.000
_cell.length_b   1.000
_cell.length_c   1.000
_cell.angle_alpha   90.00
_cell.angle_beta   90.00
_cell.angle_gamma   90.00
#
_symmetry.space_group_name_H-M   'P 1'
#
loop_
_entity.id
_entity.type
_entity.pdbx_description
1 polymer ?
#
loop_
_entity_poly.entity_id
_entity_poly.type
_entity_poly.pdbx_seq_one_letter_code
_entity_poly.pdbx_strand_id
1 'polypeptide(L)'
;MRKISLTTVLLSCILVLAFVLRIYNISNNPPSVYGDEISFAWNAWSILHTAHDEYGEFMPMQFRAFGDYKSPIPVYLLVPFFKFLGMTAFSVRLPVVIFATLTIISAYFLVFELFTHIHVAYKKHARTIALLTALLLAISPWHIHLSRGYFEATIALFLFVTGVYMG
;
A
#
# COMPACT_ATOMS: atom_id res chain seq x y z
N MET A 1 30.60 -0.82 16.54
CA MET A 1 29.66 -1.19 15.47
C MET A 1 28.51 -1.98 16.10
N ARG A 2 27.26 -1.52 15.97
CA ARG A 2 26.08 -2.22 16.53
C ARG A 2 25.85 -3.48 15.70
N LYS A 3 25.93 -4.67 16.29
CA LYS A 3 25.65 -5.92 15.57
C LYS A 3 24.18 -5.91 15.10
N ILE A 4 23.96 -6.05 13.79
CA ILE A 4 22.61 -6.18 13.21
C ILE A 4 21.97 -7.44 13.77
N SER A 5 20.75 -7.35 14.32
CA SER A 5 20.07 -8.51 14.88
C SER A 5 19.58 -9.45 13.76
N LEU A 6 19.57 -10.75 14.02
CA LEU A 6 19.02 -11.75 13.09
C LEU A 6 17.57 -11.41 12.69
N THR A 7 16.78 -10.92 13.65
CA THR A 7 15.39 -10.46 13.40
C THR A 7 15.33 -9.35 12.35
N THR A 8 16.24 -8.37 12.43
CA THR A 8 16.31 -7.26 11.45
C THR A 8 16.64 -7.79 10.05
N VAL A 9 17.61 -8.72 9.96
CA VAL A 9 17.97 -9.33 8.67
C VAL A 9 16.79 -10.10 8.07
N LEU A 10 16.14 -10.95 8.87
CA LEU A 10 14.97 -11.73 8.40
C LEU A 10 13.82 -10.84 7.97
N LEU A 11 13.48 -9.81 8.74
CA LEU A 11 12.44 -8.86 8.37
C LEU A 11 12.78 -8.13 7.08
N SER A 12 14.03 -7.67 6.91
CA SER A 12 14.48 -7.03 5.67
C SER A 12 14.35 -7.97 4.47
N CYS A 13 14.73 -9.23 4.61
CA CYS A 13 14.55 -10.23 3.53
C CYS A 13 13.08 -10.44 3.19
N ILE A 14 12.19 -10.52 4.18
CA ILE A 14 10.74 -10.64 3.97
C ILE A 14 10.20 -9.41 3.22
N LEU A 15 10.63 -8.21 3.58
CA LEU A 15 10.17 -6.97 2.93
C LEU A 15 10.68 -6.87 1.49
N VAL A 16 11.93 -7.24 1.23
CA VAL A 16 12.47 -7.29 -0.14
C VAL A 16 11.68 -8.31 -0.97
N LEU A 17 11.44 -9.52 -0.44
CA LEU A 17 10.61 -10.52 -1.11
C LEU A 17 9.21 -9.98 -1.40
N ALA A 18 8.57 -9.36 -0.41
CA ALA A 18 7.23 -8.79 -0.54
C ALA A 18 7.17 -7.72 -1.63
N PHE A 19 8.15 -6.82 -1.66
CA PHE A 19 8.24 -5.76 -2.67
C PHE A 19 8.47 -6.34 -4.06
N VAL A 20 9.40 -7.27 -4.22
CA VAL A 20 9.72 -7.92 -5.51
C VAL A 20 8.50 -8.65 -6.07
N LEU A 21 7.78 -9.45 -5.25
CA LEU A 21 6.58 -10.16 -5.68
C LEU A 21 5.47 -9.21 -6.17
N ARG A 22 5.40 -7.98 -5.67
CA ARG A 22 4.39 -6.99 -6.03
C ARG A 22 4.78 -6.14 -7.23
N ILE A 23 6.06 -5.77 -7.33
CA ILE A 23 6.52 -4.88 -8.40
C ILE A 23 6.87 -5.63 -9.69
N TYR A 24 7.14 -6.95 -9.61
CA TYR A 24 7.51 -7.74 -10.77
C TYR A 24 6.45 -7.65 -11.88
N ASN A 25 6.85 -7.15 -13.04
CA ASN A 25 6.00 -6.96 -14.23
C ASN A 25 4.68 -6.22 -13.98
N ILE A 26 4.67 -5.24 -13.07
CA ILE A 26 3.47 -4.55 -12.60
C ILE A 26 2.78 -3.74 -13.71
N SER A 27 3.52 -3.29 -14.72
CA SER A 27 2.97 -2.55 -15.86
C SER A 27 2.06 -3.41 -16.74
N ASN A 28 2.32 -4.73 -16.82
CA ASN A 28 1.64 -5.65 -17.72
C ASN A 28 0.79 -6.70 -17.00
N ASN A 29 0.89 -6.79 -15.68
CA ASN A 29 0.13 -7.75 -14.89
C ASN A 29 -0.43 -7.10 -13.62
N PRO A 30 -1.73 -6.84 -13.56
CA PRO A 30 -2.83 -7.22 -14.50
C PRO A 30 -2.66 -6.65 -15.92
N PRO A 31 -3.16 -7.35 -16.96
CA PRO A 31 -2.91 -6.97 -18.36
C PRO A 31 -3.65 -5.70 -18.79
N SER A 32 -4.72 -5.33 -18.10
CA SER A 32 -5.50 -4.11 -18.35
C SER A 32 -5.53 -3.22 -17.12
N VAL A 33 -5.75 -1.92 -17.32
CA VAL A 33 -6.06 -0.97 -16.26
C VAL A 33 -7.55 -1.08 -15.96
N TYR A 34 -7.91 -1.24 -14.68
CA TYR A 34 -9.31 -1.32 -14.24
C TYR A 34 -9.99 0.05 -14.34
N GLY A 35 -11.33 0.06 -14.44
CA GLY A 35 -12.09 1.30 -14.56
C GLY A 35 -11.81 2.28 -13.41
N ASP A 36 -11.74 1.80 -12.17
CA ASP A 36 -11.39 2.65 -11.03
C ASP A 36 -9.97 3.20 -11.12
N GLU A 37 -8.98 2.39 -11.57
CA GLU A 37 -7.61 2.88 -11.80
C GLU A 37 -7.59 4.01 -12.83
N ILE A 38 -8.38 3.88 -13.90
CA ILE A 38 -8.48 4.91 -14.95
C ILE A 38 -9.08 6.20 -14.38
N SER A 39 -10.17 6.09 -13.61
CA SER A 39 -10.82 7.25 -13.00
C SER A 39 -9.89 7.99 -12.04
N PHE A 40 -9.20 7.28 -11.14
CA PHE A 40 -8.22 7.87 -10.25
C PHE A 40 -7.07 8.53 -11.02
N ALA A 41 -6.54 7.84 -12.04
CA ALA A 41 -5.44 8.33 -12.84
C ALA A 41 -5.82 9.58 -13.63
N TRP A 42 -6.99 9.59 -14.26
CA TRP A 42 -7.45 10.72 -15.06
C TRP A 42 -7.68 11.97 -14.20
N ASN A 43 -8.35 11.81 -13.06
CA ASN A 43 -8.55 12.91 -12.12
C ASN A 43 -7.22 13.44 -11.55
N ALA A 44 -6.29 12.54 -11.17
CA ALA A 44 -4.97 12.97 -10.69
C ALA A 44 -4.16 13.70 -11.76
N TRP A 45 -4.27 13.28 -13.03
CA TRP A 45 -3.65 13.96 -14.16
C TRP A 45 -4.25 15.35 -14.40
N SER A 46 -5.59 15.48 -14.33
CA SER A 46 -6.30 16.74 -14.44
C SER A 46 -5.89 17.71 -13.32
N ILE A 47 -5.91 17.26 -12.06
CA ILE A 47 -5.46 18.03 -10.89
C ILE A 47 -4.02 18.52 -11.06
N LEU A 48 -3.12 17.67 -11.53
CA LEU A 48 -1.70 18.03 -11.73
C LEU A 48 -1.53 19.21 -12.68
N HIS A 49 -2.37 19.32 -13.74
CA HIS A 49 -2.19 20.30 -14.81
C HIS A 49 -3.10 21.52 -14.66
N THR A 50 -4.28 21.35 -14.07
CA THR A 50 -5.31 22.39 -14.04
C THR A 50 -5.79 22.77 -12.64
N ALA A 51 -5.42 21.98 -11.62
CA ALA A 51 -5.99 22.04 -10.28
C ALA A 51 -7.52 21.76 -10.24
N HIS A 52 -8.11 21.26 -11.35
CA HIS A 52 -9.52 20.91 -11.43
C HIS A 52 -9.66 19.42 -11.75
N ASP A 53 -10.76 18.81 -11.31
CA ASP A 53 -11.11 17.45 -11.68
C ASP A 53 -11.62 17.35 -13.14
N GLU A 54 -12.04 16.15 -13.56
CA GLU A 54 -12.59 15.93 -14.91
C GLU A 54 -13.92 16.65 -15.17
N TYR A 55 -14.59 17.15 -14.13
CA TYR A 55 -15.84 17.92 -14.23
C TYR A 55 -15.63 19.42 -14.05
N GLY A 56 -14.40 19.88 -13.84
CA GLY A 56 -14.05 21.30 -13.68
C GLY A 56 -14.17 21.80 -12.23
N GLU A 57 -14.31 20.94 -11.24
CA GLU A 57 -14.34 21.32 -9.82
C GLU A 57 -12.91 21.54 -9.29
N PHE A 58 -12.70 22.69 -8.63
CA PHE A 58 -11.38 23.07 -8.11
C PHE A 58 -11.03 22.28 -6.84
N MET A 59 -9.94 21.52 -6.88
CA MET A 59 -9.39 20.75 -5.74
C MET A 59 -10.46 20.04 -4.90
N PRO A 60 -11.33 19.20 -5.50
CA PRO A 60 -12.49 18.63 -4.82
C PRO A 60 -12.09 17.67 -3.70
N MET A 61 -12.92 17.62 -2.65
CA MET A 61 -12.76 16.66 -1.54
C MET A 61 -13.48 15.34 -1.79
N GLN A 62 -14.18 15.22 -2.90
CA GLN A 62 -14.82 14.00 -3.41
C GLN A 62 -14.76 14.02 -4.93
N PHE A 63 -14.38 12.90 -5.54
CA PHE A 63 -14.29 12.79 -7.00
C PHE A 63 -15.47 11.98 -7.53
N ARG A 64 -16.23 12.58 -8.42
CA ARG A 64 -17.35 11.92 -9.09
C ARG A 64 -16.82 10.94 -10.13
N ALA A 65 -17.26 9.67 -10.09
CA ALA A 65 -16.86 8.64 -11.04
C ALA A 65 -17.96 7.59 -11.21
N PHE A 66 -18.37 7.30 -12.44
CA PHE A 66 -19.32 6.23 -12.79
C PHE A 66 -20.64 6.23 -11.99
N GLY A 67 -21.14 7.42 -11.61
CA GLY A 67 -22.35 7.55 -10.81
C GLY A 67 -22.18 7.37 -9.31
N ASP A 68 -20.94 7.27 -8.86
CA ASP A 68 -20.52 7.15 -7.46
C ASP A 68 -19.51 8.27 -7.10
N TYR A 69 -19.15 8.38 -5.82
CA TYR A 69 -18.16 9.31 -5.31
C TYR A 69 -16.96 8.57 -4.74
N LYS A 70 -15.77 8.96 -5.18
CA LYS A 70 -14.50 8.37 -4.76
C LYS A 70 -13.80 9.24 -3.71
N SER A 71 -13.09 8.57 -2.82
CA SER A 71 -12.26 9.23 -1.80
C SER A 71 -11.16 10.11 -2.44
N PRO A 72 -10.83 11.27 -1.86
CA PRO A 72 -9.81 12.17 -2.42
C PRO A 72 -8.39 11.62 -2.26
N ILE A 73 -8.11 10.86 -1.21
CA ILE A 73 -6.75 10.37 -0.90
C ILE A 73 -6.11 9.61 -2.07
N PRO A 74 -6.77 8.64 -2.74
CA PRO A 74 -6.18 7.93 -3.87
C PRO A 74 -5.83 8.86 -5.03
N VAL A 75 -6.67 9.85 -5.34
CA VAL A 75 -6.41 10.79 -6.43
C VAL A 75 -5.20 11.66 -6.11
N TYR A 76 -5.22 12.35 -4.97
CA TYR A 76 -4.13 13.26 -4.60
C TYR A 76 -2.81 12.54 -4.37
N LEU A 77 -2.83 11.28 -3.94
CA LEU A 77 -1.64 10.45 -3.80
C LEU A 77 -0.95 10.19 -5.14
N LEU A 78 -1.69 10.08 -6.24
CA LEU A 78 -1.13 9.86 -7.58
C LEU A 78 -0.43 11.11 -8.15
N VAL A 79 -0.85 12.31 -7.76
CA VAL A 79 -0.31 13.58 -8.30
C VAL A 79 1.22 13.66 -8.25
N PRO A 80 1.90 13.43 -7.11
CA PRO A 80 3.36 13.46 -7.07
C PRO A 80 4.00 12.37 -7.93
N PHE A 81 3.41 11.17 -8.01
CA PHE A 81 3.95 10.10 -8.86
C PHE A 81 3.87 10.47 -10.34
N PHE A 82 2.77 11.08 -10.79
CA PHE A 82 2.64 11.54 -12.17
C PHE A 82 3.57 12.71 -12.51
N LYS A 83 3.82 13.58 -11.56
CA LYS A 83 4.76 14.69 -11.73
C LYS A 83 6.18 14.21 -12.06
N PHE A 84 6.63 13.11 -11.45
CA PHE A 84 8.00 12.61 -11.60
C PHE A 84 8.13 11.47 -12.60
N LEU A 85 7.10 10.63 -12.77
CA LEU A 85 7.16 9.40 -13.57
C LEU A 85 6.26 9.42 -14.81
N GLY A 86 5.45 10.49 -14.97
CA GLY A 86 4.42 10.57 -16.01
C GLY A 86 3.22 9.65 -15.72
N MET A 87 2.18 9.74 -16.55
CA MET A 87 0.97 8.92 -16.44
C MET A 87 1.17 7.59 -17.18
N THR A 88 1.50 6.54 -16.44
CA THR A 88 1.73 5.19 -16.96
C THR A 88 1.10 4.15 -16.02
N ALA A 89 0.85 2.92 -16.48
CA ALA A 89 0.37 1.84 -15.62
C ALA A 89 1.33 1.59 -14.43
N PHE A 90 2.63 1.78 -14.62
CA PHE A 90 3.63 1.68 -13.55
C PHE A 90 3.41 2.75 -12.47
N SER A 91 3.32 4.02 -12.87
CA SER A 91 3.18 5.13 -11.94
C SER A 91 1.85 5.13 -11.19
N VAL A 92 0.77 4.63 -11.82
CA VAL A 92 -0.53 4.42 -11.17
C VAL A 92 -0.42 3.37 -10.06
N ARG A 93 0.25 2.24 -10.33
CA ARG A 93 0.28 1.07 -9.43
C ARG A 93 1.39 1.14 -8.37
N LEU A 94 2.44 1.90 -8.61
CA LEU A 94 3.59 2.00 -7.70
C LEU A 94 3.21 2.42 -6.26
N PRO A 95 2.33 3.42 -6.03
CA PRO A 95 1.94 3.80 -4.68
C PRO A 95 1.33 2.63 -3.90
N VAL A 96 0.45 1.84 -4.52
CA VAL A 96 -0.19 0.70 -3.85
C VAL A 96 0.82 -0.38 -3.48
N VAL A 97 1.82 -0.66 -4.33
CA VAL A 97 2.93 -1.57 -3.99
C VAL A 97 3.68 -1.10 -2.75
N ILE A 98 3.95 0.21 -2.66
CA ILE A 98 4.63 0.81 -1.50
C ILE A 98 3.77 0.64 -0.25
N PHE A 99 2.50 1.04 -0.27
CA PHE A 99 1.60 0.93 0.88
C PHE A 99 1.36 -0.52 1.30
N ALA A 100 1.23 -1.44 0.35
CA ALA A 100 1.12 -2.88 0.64
C ALA A 100 2.38 -3.43 1.33
N THR A 101 3.56 -2.97 0.93
CA THR A 101 4.81 -3.37 1.59
C THR A 101 4.90 -2.76 2.99
N LEU A 102 4.51 -1.50 3.16
CA LEU A 102 4.44 -0.83 4.46
C LEU A 102 3.42 -1.49 5.40
N THR A 103 2.30 -2.03 4.87
CA THR A 103 1.33 -2.80 5.66
C THR A 103 1.99 -4.00 6.34
N ILE A 104 2.93 -4.68 5.67
CA ILE A 104 3.65 -5.82 6.25
C ILE A 104 4.53 -5.39 7.41
N ILE A 105 5.16 -4.22 7.31
CA ILE A 105 5.94 -3.61 8.41
C ILE A 105 5.03 -3.29 9.60
N SER A 106 3.91 -2.62 9.34
CA SER A 106 2.94 -2.25 10.38
C SER A 106 2.35 -3.49 11.06
N ALA A 107 2.02 -4.53 10.28
CA ALA A 107 1.53 -5.79 10.81
C ALA A 107 2.57 -6.51 11.68
N TYR A 108 3.85 -6.48 11.29
CA TYR A 108 4.93 -7.02 12.11
C TYR A 108 4.98 -6.32 13.48
N PHE A 109 5.00 -4.99 13.51
CA PHE A 109 5.08 -4.24 14.75
C PHE A 109 3.82 -4.39 15.61
N LEU A 110 2.63 -4.35 15.02
CA LEU A 110 1.38 -4.58 15.71
C LEU A 110 1.36 -5.94 16.41
N VAL A 111 1.70 -7.01 15.69
CA VAL A 111 1.70 -8.37 16.25
C VAL A 111 2.80 -8.52 17.30
N PHE A 112 3.97 -7.93 17.08
CA PHE A 112 5.05 -7.94 18.08
C PHE A 112 4.61 -7.28 19.39
N GLU A 113 3.94 -6.14 19.32
CA GLU A 113 3.42 -5.40 20.48
C GLU A 113 2.32 -6.20 21.20
N LEU A 114 1.35 -6.72 20.46
CA LEU A 114 0.28 -7.56 20.99
C LEU A 114 0.81 -8.75 21.79
N PHE A 115 1.79 -9.48 21.28
CA PHE A 115 2.34 -10.67 21.95
C PHE A 115 3.40 -10.33 22.99
N THR A 116 3.89 -9.11 23.03
CA THR A 116 4.83 -8.64 24.07
C THR A 116 4.08 -8.12 25.30
N HIS A 117 2.99 -7.39 25.12
CA HIS A 117 2.30 -6.67 26.18
C HIS A 117 0.93 -7.22 26.54
N ILE A 118 0.13 -7.70 25.57
CA ILE A 118 -1.22 -8.19 25.81
C ILE A 118 -1.21 -9.69 26.10
N HIS A 119 -0.51 -10.49 25.31
CA HIS A 119 -0.43 -11.94 25.46
C HIS A 119 0.88 -12.36 26.15
N VAL A 120 1.09 -11.97 27.38
CA VAL A 120 2.35 -12.16 28.13
C VAL A 120 2.82 -13.63 28.16
N ALA A 121 1.91 -14.61 28.17
CA ALA A 121 2.25 -16.04 28.10
C ALA A 121 3.10 -16.41 26.86
N TYR A 122 2.95 -15.66 25.77
CA TYR A 122 3.68 -15.89 24.51
C TYR A 122 4.82 -14.92 24.25
N LYS A 123 5.16 -14.05 25.20
CA LYS A 123 6.19 -13.02 25.09
C LYS A 123 7.51 -13.51 24.52
N LYS A 124 7.96 -14.71 24.95
CA LYS A 124 9.20 -15.33 24.46
C LYS A 124 9.17 -15.65 22.95
N HIS A 125 7.98 -15.82 22.38
CA HIS A 125 7.76 -16.13 20.97
C HIS A 125 7.29 -14.93 20.14
N ALA A 126 7.08 -13.76 20.74
CA ALA A 126 6.51 -12.58 20.09
C ALA A 126 7.21 -12.22 18.76
N ARG A 127 8.56 -12.25 18.75
CA ARG A 127 9.36 -11.98 17.53
C ARG A 127 9.12 -13.02 16.44
N THR A 128 9.06 -14.28 16.80
CA THR A 128 8.84 -15.37 15.83
C THR A 128 7.44 -15.28 15.24
N ILE A 129 6.43 -15.04 16.08
CA ILE A 129 5.04 -14.89 15.64
C ILE A 129 4.91 -13.68 14.71
N ALA A 130 5.50 -12.54 15.07
CA ALA A 130 5.49 -11.34 14.22
C ALA A 130 6.21 -11.57 12.87
N LEU A 131 7.35 -12.25 12.85
CA LEU A 131 8.04 -12.60 11.59
C LEU A 131 7.22 -13.57 10.72
N LEU A 132 6.57 -14.56 11.33
CA LEU A 132 5.68 -15.47 10.61
C LEU A 132 4.48 -14.75 10.03
N THR A 133 3.86 -13.83 10.78
CA THR A 133 2.76 -12.99 10.28
C THR A 133 3.22 -12.14 9.10
N ALA A 134 4.37 -11.48 9.21
CA ALA A 134 4.95 -10.70 8.11
C ALA A 134 5.21 -11.57 6.87
N LEU A 135 5.78 -12.77 7.04
CA LEU A 135 6.05 -13.70 5.94
C LEU A 135 4.76 -14.19 5.28
N LEU A 136 3.78 -14.63 6.06
CA LEU A 136 2.50 -15.11 5.54
C LEU A 136 1.76 -13.99 4.76
N LEU A 137 1.79 -12.75 5.26
CA LEU A 137 1.20 -11.62 4.56
C LEU A 137 2.01 -11.27 3.30
N ALA A 138 3.35 -11.37 3.34
CA ALA A 138 4.22 -11.11 2.20
C ALA A 138 3.93 -12.04 1.01
N ILE A 139 3.69 -13.32 1.28
CA ILE A 139 3.42 -14.35 0.25
C ILE A 139 1.94 -14.63 0.02
N SER A 140 1.03 -13.95 0.74
CA SER A 140 -0.41 -14.13 0.59
C SER A 140 -0.88 -13.81 -0.83
N PRO A 141 -1.44 -14.76 -1.58
CA PRO A 141 -1.89 -14.53 -2.96
C PRO A 141 -2.94 -13.42 -3.05
N TRP A 142 -3.86 -13.37 -2.09
CA TRP A 142 -4.90 -12.35 -2.03
C TRP A 142 -4.30 -10.94 -1.85
N HIS A 143 -3.39 -10.77 -0.89
CA HIS A 143 -2.74 -9.49 -0.64
C HIS A 143 -1.83 -9.07 -1.80
N ILE A 144 -1.14 -10.02 -2.45
CA ILE A 144 -0.34 -9.75 -3.65
C ILE A 144 -1.27 -9.27 -4.78
N HIS A 145 -2.38 -9.98 -5.04
CA HIS A 145 -3.31 -9.64 -6.11
C HIS A 145 -3.87 -8.22 -5.95
N LEU A 146 -4.39 -7.88 -4.76
CA LEU A 146 -4.96 -6.55 -4.49
C LEU A 146 -3.91 -5.43 -4.51
N SER A 147 -2.64 -5.74 -4.28
CA SER A 147 -1.55 -4.75 -4.31
C SER A 147 -0.93 -4.55 -5.69
N ARG A 148 -1.43 -5.20 -6.72
CA ARG A 148 -0.96 -5.06 -8.10
C ARG A 148 -1.89 -4.24 -8.99
N GLY A 149 -3.09 -3.91 -8.52
CA GLY A 149 -3.99 -2.93 -9.10
C GLY A 149 -4.14 -1.73 -8.17
N TYR A 150 -4.55 -0.58 -8.68
CA TYR A 150 -4.74 0.61 -7.86
C TYR A 150 -6.08 0.56 -7.14
N PHE A 151 -6.13 -0.17 -6.03
CA PHE A 151 -7.30 -0.27 -5.18
C PHE A 151 -7.12 0.54 -3.89
N GLU A 152 -8.05 1.45 -3.61
CA GLU A 152 -8.08 2.26 -2.39
C GLU A 152 -8.09 1.44 -1.11
N ALA A 153 -8.69 0.24 -1.15
CA ALA A 153 -8.73 -0.70 -0.03
C ALA A 153 -7.33 -1.08 0.50
N THR A 154 -6.31 -1.13 -0.37
CA THR A 154 -4.93 -1.44 0.04
C THR A 154 -4.32 -0.29 0.84
N ILE A 155 -4.61 0.95 0.45
CA ILE A 155 -4.18 2.16 1.17
C ILE A 155 -4.92 2.24 2.51
N ALA A 156 -6.22 2.00 2.50
CA ALA A 156 -7.06 1.98 3.71
C ALA A 156 -6.59 0.92 4.71
N LEU A 157 -6.22 -0.29 4.24
CA LEU A 157 -5.67 -1.36 5.07
C LEU A 157 -4.38 -0.93 5.78
N PHE A 158 -3.47 -0.28 5.05
CA PHE A 158 -2.24 0.26 5.65
C PHE A 158 -2.56 1.27 6.76
N LEU A 159 -3.42 2.23 6.48
CA LEU A 159 -3.81 3.26 7.45
C LEU A 159 -4.50 2.66 8.68
N PHE A 160 -5.39 1.68 8.46
CA PHE A 160 -6.08 0.98 9.54
C PHE A 160 -5.11 0.20 10.44
N VAL A 161 -4.26 -0.67 9.86
CA VAL A 161 -3.31 -1.48 10.63
C VAL A 161 -2.31 -0.59 11.39
N THR A 162 -1.85 0.49 10.74
CA THR A 162 -0.94 1.45 11.37
C THR A 162 -1.64 2.22 12.49
N GLY A 163 -2.88 2.66 12.27
CA GLY A 163 -3.67 3.34 13.30
C GLY A 163 -3.89 2.48 14.53
N VAL A 164 -4.24 1.19 14.36
CA VAL A 164 -4.39 0.23 15.47
C VAL A 164 -3.06 -0.03 16.19
N TYR A 165 -1.94 0.01 15.47
CA TYR A 165 -0.61 -0.13 16.10
C TYR A 165 -0.23 1.10 16.94
N MET A 166 -0.64 2.29 16.54
CA MET A 166 -0.26 3.56 17.19
C MET A 166 -1.19 3.96 18.36
N GLY A 167 -2.38 3.38 18.47
CA GLY A 167 -3.37 3.64 19.54
C GLY A 167 -3.28 2.65 20.67
#